data_0bbc3063e6bd2d427839b0bafc2a58e5
#
_entry.id   0bbc3063e6bd2d427839b0bafc2a58e5
#
_cell.length_a   1.000
_cell.length_b   1.000
_cell.length_c   1.000
_cell.angle_alpha   90.00
_cell.angle_beta   90.00
_cell.angle_gamma   90.00
#
_symmetry.space_group_name_H-M   'P 1'
#
loop_
_entity.id
_entity.type
_entity.pdbx_description
1 polymer ?
#
loop_
_entity_poly.entity_id
_entity_poly.type
_entity_poly.pdbx_seq_one_letter_code
_entity_poly.pdbx_strand_id
1 'polypeptide(L)'
;MYKRQTINNVNSENSSQSKDIFKLGKYEFTSRFILGSGKYSLELIDAAVKQAEAQIVTLALRRANDGGIANILDYIPENVHLLPNTSGARNAEEAVRIARLSRELCHSDMVKIEVIRDTKYLLPDNYETAKATEILAKEGFVVMPYMYPDLNAARDMANAGAACIMPLAAPIGSNRGVCTKDFIQILIDEIDLPIIVDAGIGRPSQACEVMEMGAAAVMANTAIATAGDIPRMAAAFKNAINAGREAYLSGLGRVKKDGATASSPLTGYLHE
;
A
#
# COMPACT_ATOMS: atom_id res chain seq x y z
N MET A 1 15.43 -28.83 -47.18
CA MET A 1 16.27 -29.30 -46.08
C MET A 1 16.81 -28.06 -45.37
N TYR A 2 16.08 -27.54 -44.39
CA TYR A 2 16.47 -26.32 -43.67
C TYR A 2 17.38 -26.73 -42.47
N LYS A 3 18.63 -26.25 -42.47
CA LYS A 3 19.56 -26.40 -41.34
C LYS A 3 19.10 -25.42 -40.23
N ARG A 4 18.72 -25.98 -39.07
CA ARG A 4 18.57 -25.20 -37.82
C ARG A 4 19.98 -24.72 -37.42
N GLN A 5 20.16 -23.43 -37.34
CA GLN A 5 21.34 -22.83 -36.69
C GLN A 5 21.16 -22.98 -35.18
N THR A 6 22.14 -23.57 -34.57
CA THR A 6 22.26 -23.71 -33.11
C THR A 6 22.56 -22.34 -32.54
N ILE A 7 21.65 -21.78 -31.75
CA ILE A 7 21.91 -20.57 -30.98
C ILE A 7 22.87 -20.97 -29.85
N ASN A 8 24.08 -20.46 -29.92
CA ASN A 8 25.06 -20.61 -28.85
C ASN A 8 24.57 -19.92 -27.58
N ASN A 9 24.67 -20.63 -26.47
CA ASN A 9 24.42 -20.16 -25.11
C ASN A 9 25.12 -18.83 -24.88
N VAL A 10 24.32 -17.78 -24.72
CA VAL A 10 24.76 -16.55 -24.07
C VAL A 10 24.89 -16.89 -22.60
N ASN A 11 26.10 -16.80 -22.08
CA ASN A 11 26.44 -16.98 -20.68
C ASN A 11 25.46 -16.18 -19.81
N SER A 12 24.71 -16.90 -18.97
CA SER A 12 23.98 -16.33 -17.86
C SER A 12 25.01 -15.86 -16.83
N GLU A 13 25.51 -14.64 -17.00
CA GLU A 13 26.09 -13.92 -15.88
C GLU A 13 24.96 -13.70 -14.87
N ASN A 14 25.11 -14.30 -13.70
CA ASN A 14 24.29 -14.04 -12.52
C ASN A 14 24.36 -12.55 -12.18
N SER A 15 23.51 -11.74 -12.80
CA SER A 15 23.15 -10.46 -12.24
C SER A 15 22.38 -10.76 -10.97
N SER A 16 23.02 -10.60 -9.82
CA SER A 16 22.31 -10.46 -8.54
C SER A 16 21.36 -9.28 -8.69
N GLN A 17 20.12 -9.54 -9.12
CA GLN A 17 19.05 -8.56 -9.05
C GLN A 17 18.98 -8.10 -7.59
N SER A 18 19.34 -6.86 -7.32
CA SER A 18 19.13 -6.25 -6.03
C SER A 18 17.66 -6.42 -5.70
N LYS A 19 17.34 -7.09 -4.59
CA LYS A 19 15.94 -7.25 -4.18
C LYS A 19 15.30 -5.88 -4.12
N ASP A 20 14.14 -5.71 -4.76
CA ASP A 20 13.34 -4.50 -4.70
C ASP A 20 12.75 -4.36 -3.29
N ILE A 21 13.44 -3.65 -2.41
CA ILE A 21 13.11 -3.51 -0.99
C ILE A 21 12.18 -2.30 -0.80
N PHE A 22 11.09 -2.52 -0.07
CA PHE A 22 10.20 -1.48 0.41
C PHE A 22 10.61 -1.07 1.84
N LYS A 23 10.99 0.21 2.02
CA LYS A 23 11.47 0.73 3.30
C LYS A 23 10.43 1.61 3.99
N LEU A 24 10.22 1.39 5.28
CA LEU A 24 9.40 2.24 6.16
C LEU A 24 10.17 2.53 7.45
N GLY A 25 10.71 3.72 7.56
CA GLY A 25 11.60 4.08 8.66
C GLY A 25 12.78 3.10 8.73
N LYS A 26 12.89 2.38 9.83
CA LYS A 26 13.96 1.38 10.06
C LYS A 26 13.61 -0.03 9.53
N TYR A 27 12.41 -0.24 9.04
CA TYR A 27 11.93 -1.55 8.59
C TYR A 27 12.11 -1.73 7.09
N GLU A 28 12.37 -2.97 6.69
CA GLU A 28 12.52 -3.39 5.29
C GLU A 28 11.56 -4.54 4.98
N PHE A 29 10.85 -4.42 3.86
CA PHE A 29 9.84 -5.38 3.42
C PHE A 29 10.09 -5.78 1.97
N THR A 30 9.70 -7.01 1.64
CA THR A 30 9.67 -7.50 0.25
C THR A 30 8.26 -7.51 -0.33
N SER A 31 7.24 -7.51 0.54
CA SER A 31 5.84 -7.40 0.14
C SER A 31 5.41 -5.94 0.07
N ARG A 32 4.66 -5.61 -0.97
CA ARG A 32 4.04 -4.28 -1.15
C ARG A 32 2.54 -4.29 -0.91
N PHE A 33 2.04 -5.40 -0.33
CA PHE A 33 0.66 -5.53 0.12
C PHE A 33 0.58 -5.36 1.64
N ILE A 34 -0.34 -4.49 2.10
CA ILE A 34 -0.64 -4.27 3.51
C ILE A 34 -2.10 -4.64 3.76
N LEU A 35 -2.38 -5.48 4.75
CA LEU A 35 -3.76 -5.78 5.13
C LEU A 35 -4.33 -4.65 5.97
N GLY A 36 -5.43 -4.06 5.49
CA GLY A 36 -6.18 -3.04 6.21
C GLY A 36 -7.02 -3.59 7.36
N SER A 37 -7.57 -2.71 8.21
CA SER A 37 -8.27 -3.05 9.45
C SER A 37 -9.80 -3.01 9.38
N GLY A 38 -10.39 -2.82 8.19
CA GLY A 38 -11.83 -2.55 8.04
C GLY A 38 -12.75 -3.70 8.44
N LYS A 39 -12.38 -4.93 8.14
CA LYS A 39 -13.08 -6.16 8.48
C LYS A 39 -12.08 -7.23 8.85
N TYR A 40 -12.42 -8.09 9.82
CA TYR A 40 -11.57 -9.21 10.22
C TYR A 40 -12.33 -10.52 10.22
N SER A 41 -11.66 -11.54 9.74
CA SER A 41 -11.94 -12.94 9.99
C SER A 41 -10.61 -13.69 10.01
N LEU A 42 -10.58 -14.86 10.65
CA LEU A 42 -9.37 -15.69 10.64
C LEU A 42 -9.00 -16.11 9.21
N GLU A 43 -9.99 -16.38 8.37
CA GLU A 43 -9.79 -16.69 6.95
C GLU A 43 -9.12 -15.53 6.20
N LEU A 44 -9.54 -14.28 6.46
CA LEU A 44 -8.94 -13.09 5.83
C LEU A 44 -7.48 -12.92 6.24
N ILE A 45 -7.17 -13.07 7.53
CA ILE A 45 -5.80 -12.95 8.04
C ILE A 45 -4.92 -14.06 7.43
N ASP A 46 -5.39 -15.30 7.46
CA ASP A 46 -4.67 -16.44 6.89
C ASP A 46 -4.43 -16.25 5.39
N ALA A 47 -5.44 -15.80 4.65
CA ALA A 47 -5.32 -15.50 3.22
C ALA A 47 -4.36 -14.34 2.94
N ALA A 48 -4.40 -13.26 3.73
CA ALA A 48 -3.50 -12.13 3.57
C ALA A 48 -2.04 -12.53 3.81
N VAL A 49 -1.78 -13.35 4.84
CA VAL A 49 -0.43 -13.80 5.17
C VAL A 49 0.07 -14.87 4.20
N LYS A 50 -0.73 -15.91 3.92
CA LYS A 50 -0.29 -17.06 3.11
C LYS A 50 -0.42 -16.85 1.60
N GLN A 51 -1.48 -16.17 1.15
CA GLN A 51 -1.75 -16.00 -0.29
C GLN A 51 -1.29 -14.66 -0.82
N ALA A 52 -1.50 -13.58 -0.05
CA ALA A 52 -1.03 -12.25 -0.44
C ALA A 52 0.37 -11.90 0.11
N GLU A 53 0.97 -12.77 0.93
CA GLU A 53 2.29 -12.59 1.54
C GLU A 53 2.42 -11.25 2.29
N ALA A 54 1.35 -10.84 2.97
CA ALA A 54 1.35 -9.62 3.76
C ALA A 54 2.39 -9.72 4.88
N GLN A 55 3.29 -8.76 4.95
CA GLN A 55 4.27 -8.61 6.02
C GLN A 55 3.85 -7.54 7.04
N ILE A 56 2.79 -6.80 6.74
CA ILE A 56 2.20 -5.78 7.61
C ILE A 56 0.69 -6.02 7.69
N VAL A 57 0.18 -6.11 8.92
CA VAL A 57 -1.26 -6.26 9.20
C VAL A 57 -1.69 -5.15 10.14
N THR A 58 -2.72 -4.37 9.74
CA THR A 58 -3.24 -3.29 10.58
C THR A 58 -4.24 -3.81 11.61
N LEU A 59 -4.25 -3.19 12.79
CA LEU A 59 -5.12 -3.50 13.91
C LEU A 59 -5.80 -2.24 14.44
N ALA A 60 -7.13 -2.30 14.65
CA ALA A 60 -7.88 -1.24 15.31
C ALA A 60 -8.12 -1.58 16.78
N LEU A 61 -7.43 -0.93 17.71
CA LEU A 61 -7.59 -1.18 19.15
C LEU A 61 -9.01 -1.01 19.66
N ARG A 62 -9.78 -0.11 19.06
CA ARG A 62 -11.19 0.11 19.43
C ARG A 62 -12.04 -1.17 19.38
N ARG A 63 -11.62 -2.15 18.59
CA ARG A 63 -12.28 -3.46 18.49
C ARG A 63 -11.68 -4.50 19.45
N ALA A 64 -10.62 -4.14 20.15
CA ALA A 64 -9.95 -4.98 21.15
C ALA A 64 -10.80 -5.22 22.40
N ASN A 65 -11.59 -4.22 22.78
CA ASN A 65 -12.37 -4.29 24.02
C ASN A 65 -13.57 -5.26 23.95
N ASP A 66 -13.90 -5.76 22.75
CA ASP A 66 -14.99 -6.74 22.57
C ASP A 66 -14.53 -8.21 22.71
N GLY A 67 -13.39 -8.45 23.35
CA GLY A 67 -12.85 -9.81 23.59
C GLY A 67 -12.20 -10.46 22.35
N GLY A 68 -12.09 -9.72 21.23
CA GLY A 68 -11.66 -10.28 19.94
C GLY A 68 -10.17 -10.16 19.62
N ILE A 69 -9.41 -9.25 20.23
CA ILE A 69 -7.99 -9.06 19.85
C ILE A 69 -7.08 -10.17 20.37
N ALA A 70 -7.27 -10.67 21.58
CA ALA A 70 -6.42 -11.75 22.09
C ALA A 70 -6.41 -12.96 21.13
N ASN A 71 -7.56 -13.28 20.55
CA ASN A 71 -7.67 -14.36 19.58
C ASN A 71 -7.08 -14.04 18.20
N ILE A 72 -7.05 -12.75 17.79
CA ILE A 72 -6.53 -12.37 16.48
C ILE A 72 -5.01 -12.38 16.46
N LEU A 73 -4.38 -11.90 17.52
CA LEU A 73 -2.91 -11.87 17.65
C LEU A 73 -2.31 -13.28 17.62
N ASP A 74 -3.02 -14.27 18.18
CA ASP A 74 -2.58 -15.67 18.19
C ASP A 74 -2.50 -16.29 16.78
N TYR A 75 -3.19 -15.70 15.80
CA TYR A 75 -3.21 -16.17 14.41
C TYR A 75 -2.28 -15.40 13.47
N ILE A 76 -1.66 -14.31 13.93
CA ILE A 76 -0.71 -13.54 13.14
C ILE A 76 0.69 -14.09 13.43
N PRO A 77 1.42 -14.60 12.43
CA PRO A 77 2.77 -15.10 12.63
C PRO A 77 3.72 -14.02 13.17
N GLU A 78 4.69 -14.39 14.01
CA GLU A 78 5.65 -13.48 14.65
C GLU A 78 6.49 -12.66 13.66
N ASN A 79 6.67 -13.17 12.44
CA ASN A 79 7.39 -12.46 11.38
C ASN A 79 6.53 -11.44 10.63
N VAL A 80 5.26 -11.25 11.00
CA VAL A 80 4.36 -10.24 10.46
C VAL A 80 4.31 -9.05 11.40
N HIS A 81 4.58 -7.86 10.86
CA HIS A 81 4.57 -6.62 11.63
C HIS A 81 3.14 -6.14 11.89
N LEU A 82 2.87 -5.84 13.15
CA LEU A 82 1.59 -5.23 13.55
C LEU A 82 1.64 -3.73 13.30
N LEU A 83 0.62 -3.22 12.63
CA LEU A 83 0.43 -1.80 12.38
C LEU A 83 -0.87 -1.34 13.07
N PRO A 84 -0.82 -1.01 14.37
CA PRO A 84 -1.96 -0.42 15.05
C PRO A 84 -2.41 0.87 14.37
N ASN A 85 -3.72 1.12 14.33
CA ASN A 85 -4.25 2.39 13.87
C ASN A 85 -5.01 3.14 14.98
N THR A 86 -5.14 4.44 14.79
CA THR A 86 -5.84 5.33 15.74
C THR A 86 -7.33 5.50 15.39
N SER A 87 -7.91 4.52 14.73
CA SER A 87 -9.33 4.54 14.32
C SER A 87 -10.25 4.88 15.49
N GLY A 88 -11.07 5.89 15.28
CA GLY A 88 -11.97 6.46 16.29
C GLY A 88 -11.49 7.75 16.90
N ALA A 89 -10.25 8.15 16.68
CA ALA A 89 -9.77 9.47 17.07
C ALA A 89 -10.47 10.57 16.24
N ARG A 90 -10.87 11.63 16.91
CA ARG A 90 -11.53 12.80 16.31
C ARG A 90 -10.61 14.03 16.25
N ASN A 91 -9.49 13.96 16.93
CA ASN A 91 -8.47 15.00 16.99
C ASN A 91 -7.08 14.38 17.26
N ALA A 92 -6.05 15.20 17.18
CA ALA A 92 -4.67 14.77 17.39
C ALA A 92 -4.42 14.19 18.78
N GLU A 93 -5.00 14.78 19.83
CA GLU A 93 -4.81 14.34 21.22
C GLU A 93 -5.34 12.91 21.42
N GLU A 94 -6.53 12.61 20.91
CA GLU A 94 -7.10 11.26 20.95
C GLU A 94 -6.24 10.27 20.15
N ALA A 95 -5.74 10.66 18.97
CA ALA A 95 -4.88 9.83 18.15
C ALA A 95 -3.56 9.49 18.88
N VAL A 96 -2.92 10.49 19.47
CA VAL A 96 -1.68 10.31 20.25
C VAL A 96 -1.92 9.38 21.43
N ARG A 97 -3.01 9.54 22.18
CA ARG A 97 -3.35 8.67 23.30
C ARG A 97 -3.55 7.22 22.85
N ILE A 98 -4.28 7.00 21.76
CA ILE A 98 -4.50 5.65 21.21
C ILE A 98 -3.17 5.04 20.73
N ALA A 99 -2.33 5.80 20.04
CA ALA A 99 -1.03 5.34 19.55
C ALA A 99 -0.11 4.88 20.71
N ARG A 100 -0.04 5.65 21.80
CA ARG A 100 0.75 5.27 22.99
C ARG A 100 0.25 3.96 23.63
N LEU A 101 -1.07 3.81 23.77
CA LEU A 101 -1.66 2.56 24.26
C LEU A 101 -1.38 1.39 23.31
N SER A 102 -1.41 1.64 22.00
CA SER A 102 -1.12 0.62 20.98
C SER A 102 0.31 0.11 21.06
N ARG A 103 1.28 1.00 21.32
CA ARG A 103 2.70 0.63 21.47
C ARG A 103 2.86 -0.41 22.57
N GLU A 104 2.23 -0.17 23.73
CA GLU A 104 2.31 -1.09 24.88
C GLU A 104 1.61 -2.43 24.61
N LEU A 105 0.45 -2.40 23.97
CA LEU A 105 -0.34 -3.61 23.74
C LEU A 105 0.17 -4.48 22.59
N CYS A 106 0.68 -3.85 21.53
CA CYS A 106 1.13 -4.56 20.32
C CYS A 106 2.65 -4.71 20.25
N HIS A 107 3.40 -4.15 21.20
CA HIS A 107 4.88 -4.11 21.18
C HIS A 107 5.43 -3.63 19.82
N SER A 108 4.75 -2.65 19.22
CA SER A 108 5.08 -2.10 17.91
C SER A 108 5.24 -0.58 17.99
N ASP A 109 6.30 -0.06 17.40
CA ASP A 109 6.50 1.38 17.23
C ASP A 109 5.96 1.91 15.89
N MET A 110 5.43 1.04 15.03
CA MET A 110 4.68 1.44 13.86
C MET A 110 3.28 1.89 14.27
N VAL A 111 2.78 2.95 13.66
CA VAL A 111 1.40 3.41 13.88
C VAL A 111 0.82 4.06 12.63
N LYS A 112 -0.41 3.66 12.25
CA LYS A 112 -1.20 4.34 11.24
C LYS A 112 -2.10 5.37 11.90
N ILE A 113 -1.90 6.64 11.55
CA ILE A 113 -2.74 7.72 12.08
C ILE A 113 -4.01 7.85 11.26
N GLU A 114 -5.14 7.68 11.92
CA GLU A 114 -6.47 7.95 11.39
C GLU A 114 -7.16 8.95 12.33
N VAL A 115 -7.32 10.21 11.90
CA VAL A 115 -8.16 11.20 12.58
C VAL A 115 -9.35 11.50 11.70
N ILE A 116 -10.54 11.10 12.12
CA ILE A 116 -11.76 11.16 11.32
C ILE A 116 -12.89 11.78 12.14
N ARG A 117 -13.33 12.99 11.76
CA ARG A 117 -14.46 13.66 12.38
C ARG A 117 -15.79 13.32 11.70
N ASP A 118 -15.76 13.07 10.38
CA ASP A 118 -16.92 12.68 9.61
C ASP A 118 -17.17 11.16 9.67
N THR A 119 -18.24 10.77 10.32
CA THR A 119 -18.62 9.35 10.50
C THR A 119 -19.35 8.76 9.31
N LYS A 120 -19.80 9.60 8.34
CA LYS A 120 -20.57 9.15 7.18
C LYS A 120 -19.68 8.69 6.02
N TYR A 121 -18.70 9.52 5.66
CA TYR A 121 -17.80 9.24 4.54
C TYR A 121 -16.42 8.77 4.98
N LEU A 122 -16.12 8.87 6.27
CA LEU A 122 -14.84 8.48 6.89
C LEU A 122 -13.64 9.21 6.26
N LEU A 123 -13.81 10.50 5.97
CA LEU A 123 -12.75 11.34 5.42
C LEU A 123 -11.79 11.81 6.52
N PRO A 124 -10.48 11.72 6.28
CA PRO A 124 -9.47 12.13 7.25
C PRO A 124 -9.39 13.64 7.41
N ASP A 125 -9.04 14.07 8.63
CA ASP A 125 -8.69 15.46 8.93
C ASP A 125 -7.17 15.64 8.80
N ASN A 126 -6.71 16.22 7.69
CA ASN A 126 -5.30 16.36 7.40
C ASN A 126 -4.55 17.21 8.44
N TYR A 127 -5.19 18.28 8.97
CA TYR A 127 -4.57 19.17 9.95
C TYR A 127 -4.32 18.46 11.28
N GLU A 128 -5.31 17.78 11.81
CA GLU A 128 -5.17 17.03 13.05
C GLU A 128 -4.24 15.81 12.88
N THR A 129 -4.22 15.22 11.68
CA THR A 129 -3.30 14.14 11.33
C THR A 129 -1.85 14.61 11.34
N ALA A 130 -1.55 15.78 10.77
CA ALA A 130 -0.20 16.36 10.77
C ALA A 130 0.29 16.67 12.19
N LYS A 131 -0.57 17.22 13.06
CA LYS A 131 -0.24 17.47 14.47
C LYS A 131 0.09 16.16 15.23
N ALA A 132 -0.74 15.13 15.06
CA ALA A 132 -0.49 13.84 15.71
C ALA A 132 0.81 13.22 15.18
N THR A 133 1.09 13.36 13.89
CA THR A 133 2.33 12.89 13.26
C THR A 133 3.56 13.53 13.91
N GLU A 134 3.57 14.84 14.08
CA GLU A 134 4.70 15.56 14.70
C GLU A 134 4.99 15.07 16.11
N ILE A 135 3.95 14.92 16.94
CA ILE A 135 4.10 14.46 18.32
C ILE A 135 4.67 13.04 18.35
N LEU A 136 4.08 12.12 17.59
CA LEU A 136 4.44 10.71 17.63
C LEU A 136 5.80 10.43 16.96
N ALA A 137 6.16 11.16 15.90
CA ALA A 137 7.48 11.05 15.30
C ALA A 137 8.59 11.47 16.28
N LYS A 138 8.39 12.54 17.05
CA LYS A 138 9.30 12.96 18.13
C LYS A 138 9.43 11.92 19.25
N GLU A 139 8.42 11.09 19.45
CA GLU A 139 8.41 9.99 20.41
C GLU A 139 9.00 8.68 19.85
N GLY A 140 9.54 8.71 18.64
CA GLY A 140 10.22 7.58 18.00
C GLY A 140 9.28 6.56 17.35
N PHE A 141 8.01 6.93 17.07
CA PHE A 141 7.15 6.09 16.25
C PHE A 141 7.53 6.16 14.77
N VAL A 142 7.33 5.06 14.06
CA VAL A 142 7.28 5.01 12.60
C VAL A 142 5.85 5.37 12.19
N VAL A 143 5.64 6.65 11.90
CA VAL A 143 4.30 7.22 11.71
C VAL A 143 3.87 7.13 10.26
N MET A 144 2.69 6.57 10.02
CA MET A 144 2.06 6.37 8.72
C MET A 144 0.71 7.11 8.67
N PRO A 145 0.69 8.38 8.24
CA PRO A 145 -0.52 9.21 8.26
C PRO A 145 -1.46 8.90 7.10
N TYR A 146 -2.70 8.54 7.42
CA TYR A 146 -3.81 8.43 6.46
C TYR A 146 -4.39 9.81 6.19
N MET A 147 -4.49 10.20 4.91
CA MET A 147 -4.87 11.55 4.54
C MET A 147 -5.75 11.63 3.30
N TYR A 148 -6.49 12.72 3.17
CA TYR A 148 -7.03 13.15 1.89
C TYR A 148 -5.88 13.70 1.03
N PRO A 149 -5.73 13.30 -0.25
CA PRO A 149 -4.57 13.66 -1.07
C PRO A 149 -4.54 15.15 -1.39
N ASP A 150 -3.76 15.88 -0.61
CA ASP A 150 -3.43 17.30 -0.75
C ASP A 150 -1.91 17.46 -0.63
N LEU A 151 -1.28 18.11 -1.60
CA LEU A 151 0.16 18.23 -1.67
C LEU A 151 0.76 19.01 -0.49
N ASN A 152 0.11 20.11 -0.07
CA ASN A 152 0.64 20.93 1.03
C ASN A 152 0.53 20.16 2.35
N ALA A 153 -0.59 19.51 2.60
CA ALA A 153 -0.76 18.68 3.77
C ALA A 153 0.24 17.49 3.78
N ALA A 154 0.55 16.89 2.63
CA ALA A 154 1.57 15.85 2.53
C ALA A 154 2.97 16.37 2.87
N ARG A 155 3.32 17.59 2.43
CA ARG A 155 4.57 18.26 2.79
C ARG A 155 4.64 18.57 4.29
N ASP A 156 3.54 19.03 4.88
CA ASP A 156 3.46 19.27 6.32
C ASP A 156 3.66 17.97 7.12
N MET A 157 3.05 16.88 6.70
CA MET A 157 3.23 15.57 7.33
C MET A 157 4.65 15.02 7.15
N ALA A 158 5.27 15.20 5.97
CA ALA A 158 6.66 14.83 5.75
C ALA A 158 7.61 15.63 6.66
N ASN A 159 7.41 16.94 6.76
CA ASN A 159 8.18 17.82 7.67
C ASN A 159 7.94 17.48 9.16
N ALA A 160 6.75 16.97 9.50
CA ALA A 160 6.41 16.49 10.82
C ALA A 160 7.09 15.16 11.19
N GLY A 161 7.76 14.50 10.24
CA GLY A 161 8.51 13.26 10.47
C GLY A 161 7.75 11.98 10.13
N ALA A 162 6.77 12.05 9.22
CA ALA A 162 6.12 10.85 8.70
C ALA A 162 7.12 9.90 8.02
N ALA A 163 6.90 8.59 8.15
CA ALA A 163 7.71 7.57 7.47
C ALA A 163 7.24 7.27 6.04
N CYS A 164 6.01 7.63 5.72
CA CYS A 164 5.38 7.53 4.41
C CYS A 164 4.18 8.48 4.35
N ILE A 165 3.55 8.60 3.20
CA ILE A 165 2.25 9.29 3.06
C ILE A 165 1.21 8.27 2.57
N MET A 166 0.03 8.26 3.20
CA MET A 166 -1.04 7.30 2.91
C MET A 166 -2.30 7.99 2.37
N PRO A 167 -2.32 8.41 1.08
CA PRO A 167 -3.50 9.02 0.50
C PRO A 167 -4.63 8.01 0.29
N LEU A 168 -5.87 8.43 0.52
CA LEU A 168 -7.04 7.65 0.13
C LEU A 168 -7.24 7.67 -1.39
N ALA A 169 -7.54 6.50 -1.97
CA ALA A 169 -7.99 6.41 -3.37
C ALA A 169 -9.49 6.72 -3.51
N ALA A 170 -10.29 6.30 -2.53
CA ALA A 170 -11.72 6.61 -2.37
C ALA A 170 -12.11 6.39 -0.90
N PRO A 171 -13.32 6.79 -0.45
CA PRO A 171 -13.75 6.59 0.93
C PRO A 171 -13.58 5.14 1.42
N ILE A 172 -13.21 5.00 2.70
CA ILE A 172 -12.98 3.69 3.34
C ILE A 172 -14.16 2.75 3.10
N GLY A 173 -13.88 1.52 2.70
CA GLY A 173 -14.89 0.47 2.52
C GLY A 173 -15.78 0.62 1.29
N SER A 174 -15.53 1.60 0.43
CA SER A 174 -16.39 1.90 -0.72
C SER A 174 -16.15 1.04 -1.95
N ASN A 175 -14.98 0.41 -2.09
CA ASN A 175 -14.53 -0.34 -3.28
C ASN A 175 -14.69 0.46 -4.61
N ARG A 176 -14.66 1.81 -4.55
CA ARG A 176 -14.91 2.69 -5.70
C ARG A 176 -13.71 2.85 -6.63
N GLY A 177 -12.54 2.37 -6.20
CA GLY A 177 -11.31 2.44 -6.98
C GLY A 177 -10.53 3.74 -6.77
N VAL A 178 -9.76 4.12 -7.78
CA VAL A 178 -8.80 5.22 -7.69
C VAL A 178 -9.46 6.54 -8.13
N CYS A 179 -10.42 7.02 -7.33
CA CYS A 179 -11.17 8.25 -7.63
C CYS A 179 -10.30 9.52 -7.51
N THR A 180 -9.19 9.44 -6.79
CA THR A 180 -8.25 10.56 -6.56
C THR A 180 -6.93 10.38 -7.34
N LYS A 181 -6.95 9.66 -8.45
CA LYS A 181 -5.78 9.26 -9.23
C LYS A 181 -4.80 10.39 -9.51
N ASP A 182 -5.29 11.49 -10.06
CA ASP A 182 -4.44 12.61 -10.47
C ASP A 182 -3.75 13.28 -9.27
N PHE A 183 -4.45 13.36 -8.13
CA PHE A 183 -3.85 13.88 -6.90
C PHE A 183 -2.81 12.92 -6.30
N ILE A 184 -3.06 11.61 -6.37
CA ILE A 184 -2.08 10.59 -5.95
C ILE A 184 -0.83 10.67 -6.83
N GLN A 185 -0.97 10.87 -8.15
CA GLN A 185 0.18 11.04 -9.05
C GLN A 185 1.02 12.25 -8.66
N ILE A 186 0.39 13.38 -8.35
CA ILE A 186 1.10 14.58 -7.85
C ILE A 186 1.90 14.26 -6.58
N LEU A 187 1.34 13.48 -5.65
CA LEU A 187 2.06 13.11 -4.44
C LEU A 187 3.25 12.18 -4.74
N ILE A 188 3.09 11.24 -5.69
CA ILE A 188 4.18 10.34 -6.13
C ILE A 188 5.32 11.15 -6.76
N ASP A 189 4.99 12.16 -7.55
CA ASP A 189 5.97 12.97 -8.29
C ASP A 189 6.70 14.00 -7.40
N GLU A 190 6.05 14.46 -6.31
CA GLU A 190 6.50 15.62 -5.54
C GLU A 190 6.98 15.32 -4.11
N ILE A 191 6.73 14.13 -3.59
CA ILE A 191 7.06 13.76 -2.21
C ILE A 191 8.12 12.66 -2.21
N ASP A 192 9.26 12.92 -1.56
CA ASP A 192 10.38 11.96 -1.47
C ASP A 192 10.13 10.78 -0.51
N LEU A 193 8.99 10.72 0.17
CA LEU A 193 8.60 9.61 1.02
C LEU A 193 7.81 8.56 0.24
N PRO A 194 7.82 7.28 0.69
CA PRO A 194 6.97 6.25 0.10
C PRO A 194 5.49 6.65 0.11
N ILE A 195 4.82 6.57 -1.03
CA ILE A 195 3.38 6.77 -1.13
C ILE A 195 2.70 5.40 -1.08
N ILE A 196 1.85 5.20 -0.07
CA ILE A 196 1.08 3.98 0.13
C ILE A 196 -0.38 4.29 -0.15
N VAL A 197 -0.93 3.75 -1.23
CA VAL A 197 -2.34 4.02 -1.56
C VAL A 197 -3.24 3.19 -0.65
N ASP A 198 -4.09 3.91 0.10
CA ASP A 198 -5.00 3.34 1.08
C ASP A 198 -6.46 3.63 0.72
N ALA A 199 -7.37 2.82 1.23
CA ALA A 199 -8.83 2.95 1.10
C ALA A 199 -9.37 3.01 -0.34
N GLY A 200 -10.53 2.43 -0.54
CA GLY A 200 -11.28 2.50 -1.79
C GLY A 200 -10.85 1.55 -2.89
N ILE A 201 -9.65 0.96 -2.84
CA ILE A 201 -9.21 -0.05 -3.80
C ILE A 201 -10.14 -1.27 -3.71
N GLY A 202 -10.87 -1.54 -4.80
CA GLY A 202 -11.92 -2.56 -4.84
C GLY A 202 -11.61 -3.74 -5.76
N ARG A 203 -10.56 -3.65 -6.57
CA ARG A 203 -10.18 -4.68 -7.56
C ARG A 203 -8.67 -4.81 -7.68
N PRO A 204 -8.16 -6.02 -8.00
CA PRO A 204 -6.74 -6.23 -8.28
C PRO A 204 -6.19 -5.32 -9.39
N SER A 205 -6.96 -5.06 -10.45
CA SER A 205 -6.55 -4.15 -11.53
C SER A 205 -6.27 -2.72 -11.06
N GLN A 206 -6.99 -2.23 -10.05
CA GLN A 206 -6.77 -0.91 -9.47
C GLN A 206 -5.51 -0.88 -8.60
N ALA A 207 -5.20 -1.99 -7.93
CA ALA A 207 -3.94 -2.14 -7.21
C ALA A 207 -2.75 -2.17 -8.18
N CYS A 208 -2.87 -2.86 -9.32
CA CYS A 208 -1.90 -2.83 -10.40
C CYS A 208 -1.69 -1.40 -10.91
N GLU A 209 -2.77 -0.69 -11.23
CA GLU A 209 -2.75 0.69 -11.73
C GLU A 209 -1.95 1.64 -10.82
N VAL A 210 -2.21 1.63 -9.52
CA VAL A 210 -1.47 2.53 -8.60
C VAL A 210 0.00 2.12 -8.44
N MET A 211 0.31 0.84 -8.57
CA MET A 211 1.70 0.38 -8.57
C MET A 211 2.43 0.78 -9.86
N GLU A 212 1.76 0.76 -11.03
CA GLU A 212 2.27 1.28 -12.30
C GLU A 212 2.54 2.79 -12.25
N MET A 213 1.75 3.54 -11.48
CA MET A 213 1.96 4.97 -11.24
C MET A 213 3.23 5.26 -10.41
N GLY A 214 3.76 4.28 -9.70
CA GLY A 214 4.94 4.42 -8.84
C GLY A 214 4.64 4.40 -7.34
N ALA A 215 3.44 4.05 -6.91
CA ALA A 215 3.15 3.85 -5.50
C ALA A 215 4.11 2.82 -4.88
N ALA A 216 4.49 3.05 -3.63
CA ALA A 216 5.40 2.16 -2.91
C ALA A 216 4.71 0.87 -2.43
N ALA A 217 3.44 0.95 -2.06
CA ALA A 217 2.64 -0.18 -1.61
C ALA A 217 1.13 0.14 -1.71
N VAL A 218 0.30 -0.89 -1.53
CA VAL A 218 -1.15 -0.80 -1.51
C VAL A 218 -1.69 -1.40 -0.22
N MET A 219 -2.63 -0.70 0.42
CA MET A 219 -3.42 -1.23 1.51
C MET A 219 -4.83 -1.58 1.03
N ALA A 220 -5.27 -2.82 1.25
CA ALA A 220 -6.63 -3.25 0.95
C ALA A 220 -7.18 -4.14 2.07
N ASN A 221 -8.50 -4.12 2.25
CA ASN A 221 -9.21 -4.99 3.17
C ASN A 221 -10.58 -5.39 2.61
N THR A 222 -11.52 -4.44 2.47
CA THR A 222 -12.92 -4.71 2.13
C THR A 222 -13.06 -5.48 0.83
N ALA A 223 -12.26 -5.19 -0.18
CA ALA A 223 -12.29 -5.89 -1.48
C ALA A 223 -12.00 -7.38 -1.37
N ILE A 224 -11.13 -7.76 -0.45
CA ILE A 224 -10.77 -9.16 -0.19
C ILE A 224 -11.79 -9.78 0.77
N ALA A 225 -12.08 -9.10 1.88
CA ALA A 225 -12.98 -9.59 2.93
C ALA A 225 -14.42 -9.84 2.46
N THR A 226 -14.87 -9.18 1.39
CA THR A 226 -16.22 -9.32 0.82
C THR A 226 -16.25 -10.10 -0.48
N ALA A 227 -15.14 -10.71 -0.88
CA ALA A 227 -15.07 -11.57 -2.06
C ALA A 227 -15.77 -12.92 -1.80
N GLY A 228 -16.26 -13.53 -2.86
CA GLY A 228 -16.84 -14.88 -2.77
C GLY A 228 -15.81 -15.99 -2.48
N ASP A 229 -14.52 -15.71 -2.74
CA ASP A 229 -13.39 -16.60 -2.46
C ASP A 229 -12.24 -15.71 -1.97
N ILE A 230 -12.10 -15.62 -0.65
CA ILE A 230 -11.15 -14.76 0.04
C ILE A 230 -9.69 -15.14 -0.29
N PRO A 231 -9.25 -16.40 -0.17
CA PRO A 231 -7.90 -16.80 -0.51
C PRO A 231 -7.51 -16.48 -1.96
N ARG A 232 -8.40 -16.77 -2.90
CA ARG A 232 -8.18 -16.51 -4.32
C ARG A 232 -8.08 -15.01 -4.62
N MET A 233 -8.92 -14.19 -3.96
CA MET A 233 -8.87 -12.75 -4.11
C MET A 233 -7.58 -12.16 -3.53
N ALA A 234 -7.11 -12.66 -2.38
CA ALA A 234 -5.84 -12.28 -1.78
C ALA A 234 -4.65 -12.56 -2.72
N ALA A 235 -4.60 -13.77 -3.31
CA ALA A 235 -3.60 -14.13 -4.32
C ALA A 235 -3.67 -13.22 -5.56
N ALA A 236 -4.88 -12.88 -6.03
CA ALA A 236 -5.06 -11.98 -7.16
C ALA A 236 -4.54 -10.56 -6.88
N PHE A 237 -4.73 -10.03 -5.66
CA PHE A 237 -4.14 -8.75 -5.25
C PHE A 237 -2.62 -8.78 -5.24
N LYS A 238 -2.00 -9.83 -4.68
CA LYS A 238 -0.54 -10.00 -4.72
C LYS A 238 -0.01 -9.96 -6.16
N ASN A 239 -0.60 -10.77 -7.04
CA ASN A 239 -0.17 -10.87 -8.43
C ASN A 239 -0.29 -9.51 -9.16
N ALA A 240 -1.37 -8.79 -8.92
CA ALA A 240 -1.61 -7.48 -9.51
C ALA A 240 -0.60 -6.43 -9.01
N ILE A 241 -0.33 -6.41 -7.70
CA ILE A 241 0.66 -5.50 -7.10
C ILE A 241 2.06 -5.78 -7.67
N ASN A 242 2.46 -7.04 -7.75
CA ASN A 242 3.75 -7.42 -8.32
C ASN A 242 3.84 -7.04 -9.80
N ALA A 243 2.79 -7.32 -10.59
CA ALA A 243 2.77 -6.97 -12.01
C ALA A 243 2.90 -5.45 -12.23
N GLY A 244 2.15 -4.64 -11.46
CA GLY A 244 2.25 -3.18 -11.54
C GLY A 244 3.62 -2.66 -11.12
N ARG A 245 4.23 -3.25 -10.09
CA ARG A 245 5.58 -2.88 -9.67
C ARG A 245 6.64 -3.21 -10.72
N GLU A 246 6.58 -4.39 -11.30
CA GLU A 246 7.49 -4.79 -12.39
C GLU A 246 7.32 -3.90 -13.62
N ALA A 247 6.08 -3.54 -13.97
CA ALA A 247 5.80 -2.61 -15.06
C ALA A 247 6.42 -1.23 -14.80
N TYR A 248 6.27 -0.69 -13.58
CA TYR A 248 6.88 0.57 -13.16
C TYR A 248 8.41 0.53 -13.27
N LEU A 249 9.05 -0.51 -12.73
CA LEU A 249 10.51 -0.67 -12.74
C LEU A 249 11.06 -0.85 -14.15
N SER A 250 10.30 -1.49 -15.04
CA SER A 250 10.68 -1.70 -16.44
C SER A 250 10.55 -0.42 -17.29
N GLY A 251 9.83 0.59 -16.80
CA GLY A 251 9.45 1.77 -17.55
C GLY A 251 8.32 1.49 -18.53
N LEU A 252 7.19 2.19 -18.35
CA LEU A 252 6.01 2.04 -19.19
C LEU A 252 6.27 2.51 -20.61
N GLY A 253 5.69 1.82 -21.59
CA GLY A 253 5.74 2.21 -22.98
C GLY A 253 5.16 3.61 -23.23
N ARG A 254 5.76 4.36 -24.13
CA ARG A 254 5.35 5.74 -24.43
C ARG A 254 3.90 5.81 -24.93
N VAL A 255 3.08 6.60 -24.28
CA VAL A 255 1.73 6.95 -24.77
C VAL A 255 1.86 8.00 -25.87
N LYS A 256 1.36 7.70 -27.07
CA LYS A 256 1.23 8.67 -28.16
C LYS A 256 -0.15 9.30 -28.13
N LYS A 257 -0.19 10.62 -28.00
CA LYS A 257 -1.45 11.38 -28.06
C LYS A 257 -1.84 11.72 -29.51
N ASP A 258 -0.84 11.87 -30.41
CA ASP A 258 -1.03 12.27 -31.81
C ASP A 258 -0.68 11.08 -32.71
N GLY A 259 -1.68 10.46 -33.28
CA GLY A 259 -1.55 9.33 -34.21
C GLY A 259 -1.09 8.03 -33.58
N ALA A 260 -0.82 7.04 -34.40
CA ALA A 260 -0.28 5.75 -34.01
C ALA A 260 0.97 5.43 -34.85
N THR A 261 1.82 4.52 -34.35
CA THR A 261 2.91 3.94 -35.15
C THR A 261 2.59 2.48 -35.37
N ALA A 262 2.42 2.10 -36.66
CA ALA A 262 2.32 0.68 -36.98
C ALA A 262 3.58 -0.06 -36.57
N SER A 263 3.45 -1.34 -36.19
CA SER A 263 4.60 -2.22 -36.10
C SER A 263 5.38 -2.14 -37.39
N SER A 264 6.72 -2.10 -37.31
CA SER A 264 7.56 -2.05 -38.51
C SER A 264 7.09 -3.10 -39.51
N PRO A 265 6.70 -2.75 -40.73
CA PRO A 265 6.34 -3.75 -41.69
C PRO A 265 7.57 -4.59 -41.97
N LEU A 266 7.40 -5.90 -41.99
CA LEU A 266 8.44 -6.86 -42.38
C LEU A 266 9.07 -6.52 -43.76
N THR A 267 8.36 -5.69 -44.55
CA THR A 267 8.80 -5.17 -45.85
C THR A 267 9.98 -4.21 -45.79
N GLY A 268 10.30 -3.60 -44.63
CA GLY A 268 11.50 -2.78 -44.44
C GLY A 268 12.81 -3.53 -44.64
N TYR A 269 12.80 -4.85 -44.49
CA TYR A 269 13.95 -5.73 -44.73
C TYR A 269 14.09 -6.19 -46.17
N LEU A 270 13.12 -5.87 -47.01
CA LEU A 270 13.11 -6.31 -48.43
C LEU A 270 13.63 -5.27 -49.38
N HIS A 271 14.06 -4.13 -48.88
CA HIS A 271 14.52 -2.98 -49.71
C HIS A 271 15.94 -2.52 -49.36
N GLU A 272 16.72 -3.32 -48.62
CA GLU A 272 18.15 -3.13 -48.47
C GLU A 272 18.93 -4.14 -49.30
#